data_d6782f546bda5b3c0fe540efbbed2ea7
#
_entry.id   d6782f546bda5b3c0fe540efbbed2ea7
#
_cell.length_a   1.000
_cell.length_b   1.000
_cell.length_c   1.000
_cell.angle_alpha   90.00
_cell.angle_beta   90.00
_cell.angle_gamma   90.00
#
_symmetry.space_group_name_H-M   'P 1'
#
loop_
_entity.id
_entity.type
_entity.pdbx_description
1 polymer ?
#
loop_
_entity_poly.entity_id
_entity_poly.type
_entity_poly.pdbx_seq_one_letter_code
_entity_poly.pdbx_strand_id
1 'polypeptide(L)'
;RPDGAPDPKYSMEPVGARLAELLNCEVRLPDEVVGDGVTKLVLDTRAQHIVLLENLRFHPGETKNDPAFAQALANLCEAYVNDAFGASHRAHASVVGVPKLVRARAAGLLLAAETTALGRLVHHPEHPFVTLIGGAKVSDKLPVLIATLDRLKGGDSILIGGAMANTFLAARGAQLGASLQEPDRLADCR
;
A
#
# COMPACT_ATOMS: atom_id res chain seq x y z
N ARG A 1 -0.04 6.87 11.88
CA ARG A 1 0.77 7.34 10.74
C ARG A 1 1.21 8.77 11.01
N PRO A 2 2.52 9.09 10.94
CA PRO A 2 2.99 10.47 11.12
C PRO A 2 2.43 11.38 10.02
N ASP A 3 2.26 12.64 10.36
CA ASP A 3 1.68 13.66 9.48
C ASP A 3 2.66 14.83 9.28
N GLY A 4 3.81 14.53 8.70
CA GLY A 4 4.81 15.52 8.33
C GLY A 4 5.67 16.05 9.48
N ALA A 5 5.69 15.37 10.63
CA ALA A 5 6.52 15.72 11.77
C ALA A 5 7.11 14.45 12.43
N PRO A 6 8.34 14.54 12.99
CA PRO A 6 8.94 13.46 13.76
C PRO A 6 8.09 13.10 15.00
N ASP A 7 7.91 11.79 15.22
CA ASP A 7 7.28 11.22 16.40
C ASP A 7 8.02 9.93 16.77
N PRO A 8 8.65 9.83 17.96
CA PRO A 8 9.43 8.67 18.37
C PRO A 8 8.67 7.34 18.27
N LYS A 9 7.35 7.37 18.41
CA LYS A 9 6.48 6.19 18.27
C LYS A 9 6.57 5.56 16.86
N TYR A 10 6.92 6.33 15.86
CA TYR A 10 6.98 5.91 14.46
C TYR A 10 8.41 5.90 13.90
N SER A 11 9.43 6.00 14.76
CA SER A 11 10.82 5.89 14.35
C SER A 11 11.12 4.53 13.74
N MET A 12 12.05 4.52 12.79
CA MET A 12 12.54 3.31 12.12
C MET A 12 13.64 2.60 12.94
N GLU A 13 14.03 3.12 14.10
CA GLU A 13 15.08 2.53 14.95
C GLU A 13 14.84 1.04 15.29
N PRO A 14 13.64 0.63 15.76
CA PRO A 14 13.38 -0.79 16.04
C PRO A 14 13.44 -1.67 14.77
N VAL A 15 13.06 -1.10 13.61
CA VAL A 15 13.15 -1.79 12.32
C VAL A 15 14.61 -1.96 11.90
N GLY A 16 15.42 -0.91 12.06
CA GLY A 16 16.85 -0.95 11.77
C GLY A 16 17.60 -1.98 12.63
N ALA A 17 17.33 -2.01 13.92
CA ALA A 17 17.90 -3.00 14.84
C ALA A 17 17.54 -4.43 14.40
N ARG A 18 16.26 -4.68 14.09
CA ARG A 18 15.82 -6.01 13.64
C ARG A 18 16.40 -6.39 12.28
N LEU A 19 16.55 -5.43 11.37
CA LEU A 19 17.15 -5.66 10.05
C LEU A 19 18.62 -6.06 10.18
N ALA A 20 19.37 -5.38 11.04
CA ALA A 20 20.77 -5.69 11.33
C ALA A 20 20.95 -7.12 11.87
N GLU A 21 20.09 -7.56 12.78
CA GLU A 21 20.09 -8.93 13.30
C GLU A 21 19.83 -9.97 12.18
N LEU A 22 18.79 -9.74 11.36
CA LEU A 22 18.37 -10.71 10.32
C LEU A 22 19.40 -10.85 9.20
N LEU A 23 20.07 -9.77 8.83
CA LEU A 23 21.03 -9.74 7.72
C LEU A 23 22.45 -9.92 8.19
N ASN A 24 22.72 -9.89 9.51
CA ASN A 24 24.04 -9.94 10.11
C ASN A 24 24.99 -8.91 9.47
N CYS A 25 24.52 -7.68 9.26
CA CYS A 25 25.29 -6.59 8.69
C CYS A 25 25.01 -5.27 9.42
N GLU A 26 25.88 -4.28 9.20
CA GLU A 26 25.69 -2.94 9.74
C GLU A 26 24.51 -2.26 9.05
N VAL A 27 23.55 -1.78 9.81
CA VAL A 27 22.45 -0.93 9.37
C VAL A 27 22.58 0.43 10.04
N ARG A 28 22.79 1.47 9.23
CA ARG A 28 22.92 2.85 9.68
C ARG A 28 21.62 3.58 9.54
N LEU A 29 21.19 4.24 10.59
CA LEU A 29 19.96 5.03 10.64
C LEU A 29 20.35 6.51 10.86
N PRO A 30 20.18 7.40 9.89
CA PRO A 30 20.35 8.83 10.11
C PRO A 30 19.18 9.42 10.88
N ASP A 31 19.40 10.51 11.62
CA ASP A 31 18.37 11.23 12.35
C ASP A 31 17.38 11.98 11.46
N GLU A 32 17.77 12.23 10.21
CA GLU A 32 16.99 12.97 9.21
C GLU A 32 16.61 12.07 8.03
N VAL A 33 15.58 12.48 7.30
CA VAL A 33 15.13 11.76 6.09
C VAL A 33 15.97 12.12 4.87
N VAL A 34 16.32 13.40 4.71
CA VAL A 34 17.16 13.96 3.65
C VAL A 34 18.00 15.08 4.22
N GLY A 35 19.12 15.38 3.60
CA GLY A 35 20.04 16.45 4.02
C GLY A 35 21.51 16.10 3.76
N ASP A 36 22.40 17.03 4.07
CA ASP A 36 23.84 16.84 3.83
C ASP A 36 24.41 15.70 4.69
N GLY A 37 23.91 15.53 5.93
CA GLY A 37 24.27 14.43 6.81
C GLY A 37 23.91 13.07 6.24
N VAL A 38 22.70 12.96 5.70
CA VAL A 38 22.21 11.72 5.04
C VAL A 38 23.04 11.44 3.78
N THR A 39 23.27 12.45 2.95
CA THR A 39 24.06 12.31 1.74
C THR A 39 25.48 11.84 2.04
N LYS A 40 26.13 12.43 3.03
CA LYS A 40 27.46 12.01 3.47
C LYS A 40 27.44 10.57 3.99
N LEU A 41 26.46 10.22 4.82
CA LEU A 41 26.33 8.86 5.36
C LEU A 41 26.17 7.82 4.24
N VAL A 42 25.37 8.11 3.21
CA VAL A 42 25.18 7.23 2.06
C VAL A 42 26.49 7.08 1.28
N LEU A 43 27.22 8.18 1.02
CA LEU A 43 28.50 8.14 0.29
C LEU A 43 29.60 7.40 1.07
N ASP A 44 29.62 7.52 2.39
CA ASP A 44 30.59 6.85 3.27
C ASP A 44 30.22 5.38 3.58
N THR A 45 29.05 4.93 3.13
CA THR A 45 28.58 3.57 3.41
C THR A 45 29.28 2.56 2.48
N ARG A 46 29.88 1.55 3.10
CA ARG A 46 30.60 0.48 2.38
C ARG A 46 29.63 -0.49 1.72
N ALA A 47 30.14 -1.21 0.70
CA ALA A 47 29.42 -2.33 0.12
C ALA A 47 29.02 -3.34 1.21
N GLN A 48 27.84 -3.93 1.09
CA GLN A 48 27.21 -4.87 2.04
C GLN A 48 26.68 -4.22 3.34
N HIS A 49 26.74 -2.91 3.49
CA HIS A 49 26.07 -2.18 4.58
C HIS A 49 24.80 -1.52 4.07
N ILE A 50 23.90 -1.21 4.98
CA ILE A 50 22.59 -0.64 4.66
C ILE A 50 22.46 0.72 5.33
N VAL A 51 21.92 1.68 4.61
CA VAL A 51 21.36 2.90 5.21
C VAL A 51 19.84 2.76 5.19
N LEU A 52 19.24 2.71 6.36
CA LEU A 52 17.79 2.76 6.53
C LEU A 52 17.43 4.21 6.84
N LEU A 53 16.79 4.89 5.92
CA LEU A 53 16.31 6.25 6.18
C LEU A 53 15.25 6.23 7.28
N GLU A 54 15.17 7.31 8.04
CA GLU A 54 14.08 7.49 8.99
C GLU A 54 12.73 7.58 8.24
N ASN A 55 11.64 7.43 8.96
CA ASN A 55 10.30 7.38 8.41
C ASN A 55 10.05 8.56 7.46
N LEU A 56 9.92 8.29 6.17
CA LEU A 56 9.74 9.31 5.14
C LEU A 56 8.55 10.24 5.40
N ARG A 57 7.55 9.75 6.13
CA ARG A 57 6.37 10.55 6.50
C ARG A 57 6.62 11.57 7.60
N PHE A 58 7.82 11.61 8.18
CA PHE A 58 8.24 12.74 8.99
C PHE A 58 8.49 14.00 8.15
N HIS A 59 8.68 13.83 6.85
CA HIS A 59 8.78 14.96 5.93
C HIS A 59 7.43 15.18 5.21
N PRO A 60 6.85 16.39 5.26
CA PRO A 60 5.55 16.69 4.65
C PRO A 60 5.54 16.53 3.13
N GLY A 61 6.69 16.60 2.49
CA GLY A 61 6.86 16.41 1.05
C GLY A 61 6.59 14.97 0.58
N GLU A 62 6.68 13.97 1.45
CA GLU A 62 6.43 12.58 1.08
C GLU A 62 5.00 12.38 0.58
N THR A 63 4.01 12.73 1.40
CA THR A 63 2.60 12.51 1.07
C THR A 63 2.08 13.47 0.00
N LYS A 64 2.72 14.63 -0.17
CA LYS A 64 2.39 15.64 -1.18
C LYS A 64 3.06 15.39 -2.53
N ASN A 65 3.92 14.38 -2.63
CA ASN A 65 4.76 14.13 -3.80
C ASN A 65 5.54 15.40 -4.21
N ASP A 66 6.14 16.06 -3.22
CA ASP A 66 6.88 17.31 -3.42
C ASP A 66 8.09 17.08 -4.32
N PRO A 67 8.27 17.89 -5.40
CA PRO A 67 9.35 17.69 -6.35
C PRO A 67 10.76 17.88 -5.76
N ALA A 68 10.93 18.82 -4.83
CA ALA A 68 12.23 19.07 -4.20
C ALA A 68 12.61 17.91 -3.26
N PHE A 69 11.65 17.41 -2.50
CA PHE A 69 11.85 16.25 -1.66
C PHE A 69 12.13 14.98 -2.49
N ALA A 70 11.39 14.77 -3.58
CA ALA A 70 11.63 13.67 -4.50
C ALA A 70 13.03 13.72 -5.11
N GLN A 71 13.50 14.93 -5.48
CA GLN A 71 14.85 15.14 -6.03
C GLN A 71 15.92 14.86 -4.96
N ALA A 72 15.73 15.29 -3.73
CA ALA A 72 16.65 15.02 -2.63
C ALA A 72 16.81 13.50 -2.39
N LEU A 73 15.70 12.76 -2.39
CA LEU A 73 15.73 11.29 -2.30
C LEU A 73 16.39 10.64 -3.53
N ALA A 74 16.09 11.10 -4.74
CA ALA A 74 16.66 10.56 -5.96
C ALA A 74 18.19 10.74 -6.04
N ASN A 75 18.71 11.82 -5.46
CA ASN A 75 20.15 12.08 -5.40
C ASN A 75 20.92 11.09 -4.50
N LEU A 76 20.23 10.31 -3.67
CA LEU A 76 20.83 9.31 -2.80
C LEU A 76 21.09 7.97 -3.52
N CYS A 77 20.60 7.77 -4.74
CA CYS A 77 20.67 6.48 -5.41
C CYS A 77 20.91 6.59 -6.93
N GLU A 78 21.57 5.59 -7.48
CA GLU A 78 21.78 5.42 -8.94
C GLU A 78 20.69 4.55 -9.57
N ALA A 79 20.08 3.67 -8.77
CA ALA A 79 19.01 2.77 -9.17
C ALA A 79 17.89 2.75 -8.12
N TYR A 80 16.65 2.60 -8.59
CA TYR A 80 15.47 2.56 -7.75
C TYR A 80 14.73 1.24 -7.91
N VAL A 81 14.36 0.62 -6.78
CA VAL A 81 13.51 -0.56 -6.75
C VAL A 81 12.29 -0.29 -5.88
N ASN A 82 11.10 -0.42 -6.45
CA ASN A 82 9.86 -0.38 -5.67
C ASN A 82 9.49 -1.80 -5.22
N ASP A 83 9.54 -2.04 -3.93
CA ASP A 83 9.06 -3.28 -3.31
C ASP A 83 7.98 -3.04 -2.25
N ALA A 84 7.35 -1.86 -2.27
CA ALA A 84 6.33 -1.42 -1.34
C ALA A 84 4.93 -1.54 -1.96
N PHE A 85 4.46 -2.76 -2.24
CA PHE A 85 3.16 -3.01 -2.86
C PHE A 85 2.01 -2.28 -2.12
N GLY A 86 1.98 -2.39 -0.78
CA GLY A 86 0.94 -1.77 0.05
C GLY A 86 0.86 -0.24 -0.02
N ALA A 87 1.92 0.44 -0.47
CA ALA A 87 1.96 1.89 -0.66
C ALA A 87 1.85 2.31 -2.14
N SER A 88 1.96 1.36 -3.09
CA SER A 88 2.04 1.66 -4.53
C SER A 88 0.77 2.28 -5.12
N HIS A 89 -0.36 2.22 -4.41
CA HIS A 89 -1.60 2.90 -4.78
C HIS A 89 -1.63 4.39 -4.40
N ARG A 90 -0.56 4.94 -3.81
CA ARG A 90 -0.47 6.32 -3.32
C ARG A 90 0.50 7.13 -4.17
N ALA A 91 0.12 8.36 -4.50
CA ALA A 91 0.99 9.30 -5.22
C ALA A 91 1.98 10.00 -4.26
N HIS A 92 2.82 9.23 -3.58
CA HIS A 92 3.86 9.74 -2.69
C HIS A 92 5.17 10.01 -3.43
N ALA A 93 6.04 10.87 -2.87
CA ALA A 93 7.32 11.22 -3.47
C ALA A 93 8.19 9.97 -3.69
N SER A 94 8.31 9.09 -2.70
CA SER A 94 9.08 7.86 -2.80
C SER A 94 8.51 6.84 -3.79
N VAL A 95 7.21 6.91 -4.10
CA VAL A 95 6.53 5.94 -5.00
C VAL A 95 6.41 6.47 -6.43
N VAL A 96 6.17 7.77 -6.60
CA VAL A 96 5.92 8.38 -7.91
C VAL A 96 7.00 9.38 -8.32
N GLY A 97 7.45 10.24 -7.40
CA GLY A 97 8.43 11.29 -7.68
C GLY A 97 9.81 10.73 -8.00
N VAL A 98 10.38 9.98 -7.07
CA VAL A 98 11.72 9.40 -7.18
C VAL A 98 11.90 8.55 -8.45
N PRO A 99 11.02 7.59 -8.79
CA PRO A 99 11.22 6.77 -9.98
C PRO A 99 11.13 7.54 -11.30
N LYS A 100 10.56 8.75 -11.33
CA LYS A 100 10.59 9.61 -12.52
C LYS A 100 11.95 10.26 -12.75
N LEU A 101 12.71 10.44 -11.68
CA LEU A 101 14.00 11.12 -11.68
C LEU A 101 15.18 10.15 -11.85
N VAL A 102 15.04 8.89 -11.42
CA VAL A 102 16.08 7.87 -11.50
C VAL A 102 15.96 7.09 -12.81
N ARG A 103 17.10 6.94 -13.52
CA ARG A 103 17.11 6.28 -14.83
C ARG A 103 16.92 4.76 -14.72
N ALA A 104 17.67 4.10 -13.85
CA ALA A 104 17.56 2.66 -13.60
C ALA A 104 16.47 2.40 -12.55
N ARG A 105 15.40 1.72 -12.94
CA ARG A 105 14.27 1.43 -12.05
C ARG A 105 13.65 0.08 -12.34
N ALA A 106 13.22 -0.61 -11.27
CA ALA A 106 12.61 -1.92 -11.35
C ALA A 106 11.53 -2.12 -10.28
N ALA A 107 10.71 -3.15 -10.48
CA ALA A 107 9.87 -3.71 -9.43
C ALA A 107 10.69 -4.67 -8.56
N GLY A 108 10.47 -4.64 -7.26
CA GLY A 108 11.03 -5.63 -6.34
C GLY A 108 10.25 -6.94 -6.37
N LEU A 109 10.74 -7.92 -5.66
CA LEU A 109 10.19 -9.29 -5.68
C LEU A 109 8.78 -9.37 -5.08
N LEU A 110 8.51 -8.64 -4.01
CA LEU A 110 7.18 -8.57 -3.41
C LEU A 110 6.19 -7.91 -4.36
N LEU A 111 6.55 -6.75 -4.93
CA LEU A 111 5.69 -6.06 -5.89
C LEU A 111 5.40 -6.95 -7.11
N ALA A 112 6.39 -7.66 -7.61
CA ALA A 112 6.22 -8.59 -8.73
C ALA A 112 5.30 -9.77 -8.37
N ALA A 113 5.46 -10.36 -7.18
CA ALA A 113 4.61 -11.46 -6.72
C ALA A 113 3.15 -11.03 -6.55
N GLU A 114 2.91 -9.89 -5.89
CA GLU A 114 1.56 -9.34 -5.67
C GLU A 114 0.87 -8.96 -6.99
N THR A 115 1.59 -8.27 -7.88
CA THR A 115 1.03 -7.90 -9.19
C THR A 115 0.75 -9.12 -10.07
N THR A 116 1.57 -10.18 -9.97
CA THR A 116 1.33 -11.43 -10.69
C THR A 116 0.10 -12.14 -10.14
N ALA A 117 -0.03 -12.26 -8.82
CA ALA A 117 -1.17 -12.92 -8.18
C ALA A 117 -2.48 -12.20 -8.50
N LEU A 118 -2.53 -10.88 -8.32
CA LEU A 118 -3.70 -10.08 -8.63
C LEU A 118 -3.98 -10.01 -10.14
N GLY A 119 -2.93 -9.98 -10.97
CA GLY A 119 -3.04 -9.99 -12.43
C GLY A 119 -3.78 -11.23 -12.96
N ARG A 120 -3.55 -12.40 -12.38
CA ARG A 120 -4.29 -13.62 -12.71
C ARG A 120 -5.79 -13.45 -12.45
N LEU A 121 -6.15 -12.89 -11.29
CA LEU A 121 -7.55 -12.66 -10.94
C LEU A 121 -8.22 -11.60 -11.85
N VAL A 122 -7.45 -10.60 -12.28
CA VAL A 122 -7.97 -9.51 -13.09
C VAL A 122 -8.06 -9.88 -14.58
N HIS A 123 -7.07 -10.58 -15.13
CA HIS A 123 -7.00 -10.81 -16.58
C HIS A 123 -7.43 -12.21 -17.00
N HIS A 124 -7.12 -13.22 -16.19
CA HIS A 124 -7.34 -14.64 -16.51
C HIS A 124 -7.81 -15.44 -15.30
N PRO A 125 -8.99 -15.10 -14.70
CA PRO A 125 -9.50 -15.87 -13.58
C PRO A 125 -9.81 -17.31 -14.01
N GLU A 126 -9.43 -18.27 -13.18
CA GLU A 126 -9.89 -19.65 -13.32
C GLU A 126 -11.36 -19.74 -12.91
N HIS A 127 -12.12 -20.58 -13.58
CA HIS A 127 -13.53 -20.79 -13.29
C HIS A 127 -13.76 -22.21 -12.73
N PRO A 128 -14.68 -22.43 -11.77
CA PRO A 128 -15.57 -21.42 -11.18
C PRO A 128 -14.80 -20.40 -10.31
N PHE A 129 -15.06 -19.12 -10.53
CA PHE A 129 -14.46 -18.02 -9.76
C PHE A 129 -15.37 -17.64 -8.60
N VAL A 130 -14.87 -17.78 -7.37
CA VAL A 130 -15.63 -17.46 -6.15
C VAL A 130 -14.97 -16.28 -5.47
N THR A 131 -15.69 -15.17 -5.34
CA THR A 131 -15.24 -13.98 -4.62
C THR A 131 -15.93 -13.91 -3.26
N LEU A 132 -15.16 -13.77 -2.19
CA LEU A 132 -15.66 -13.48 -0.85
C LEU A 132 -15.40 -12.01 -0.49
N ILE A 133 -16.45 -11.24 -0.33
CA ILE A 133 -16.37 -9.81 0.02
C ILE A 133 -17.03 -9.60 1.37
N GLY A 134 -16.31 -8.99 2.31
CA GLY A 134 -16.82 -8.64 3.64
C GLY A 134 -16.47 -7.22 4.03
N GLY A 135 -17.24 -6.68 4.97
CA GLY A 135 -17.03 -5.34 5.50
C GLY A 135 -18.20 -4.84 6.33
N ALA A 136 -18.09 -3.64 6.84
CA ALA A 136 -19.16 -2.99 7.59
C ALA A 136 -20.18 -2.29 6.67
N LYS A 137 -19.70 -1.67 5.59
CA LYS A 137 -20.49 -0.82 4.71
C LYS A 137 -20.45 -1.31 3.26
N VAL A 138 -21.61 -1.32 2.61
CA VAL A 138 -21.74 -1.57 1.16
C VAL A 138 -21.14 -0.41 0.37
N SER A 139 -21.40 0.84 0.81
CA SER A 139 -20.90 2.06 0.15
C SER A 139 -19.40 2.03 -0.14
N ASP A 140 -18.60 1.47 0.77
CA ASP A 140 -17.15 1.38 0.61
C ASP A 140 -16.72 0.33 -0.44
N LYS A 141 -17.57 -0.65 -0.73
CA LYS A 141 -17.26 -1.81 -1.59
C LYS A 141 -18.06 -1.86 -2.88
N LEU A 142 -19.05 -0.97 -3.04
CA LEU A 142 -19.94 -0.97 -4.19
C LEU A 142 -19.20 -0.96 -5.55
N PRO A 143 -18.17 -0.12 -5.76
CA PRO A 143 -17.43 -0.16 -7.02
C PRO A 143 -16.75 -1.51 -7.30
N VAL A 144 -16.23 -2.17 -6.26
CA VAL A 144 -15.60 -3.49 -6.38
C VAL A 144 -16.65 -4.56 -6.68
N LEU A 145 -17.82 -4.50 -6.03
CA LEU A 145 -18.93 -5.41 -6.27
C LEU A 145 -19.40 -5.33 -7.74
N ILE A 146 -19.66 -4.13 -8.23
CA ILE A 146 -20.10 -3.90 -9.62
C ILE A 146 -19.04 -4.42 -10.59
N ALA A 147 -17.77 -4.01 -10.41
CA ALA A 147 -16.69 -4.46 -11.30
C ALA A 147 -16.47 -5.98 -11.25
N THR A 148 -16.83 -6.64 -10.15
CA THR A 148 -16.77 -8.10 -10.04
C THR A 148 -17.96 -8.73 -10.79
N LEU A 149 -19.18 -8.21 -10.58
CA LEU A 149 -20.39 -8.71 -11.24
C LEU A 149 -20.28 -8.68 -12.77
N ASP A 150 -19.75 -7.60 -13.33
CA ASP A 150 -19.56 -7.42 -14.77
C ASP A 150 -18.62 -8.48 -15.41
N ARG A 151 -17.87 -9.20 -14.57
CA ARG A 151 -16.85 -10.17 -15.01
C ARG A 151 -17.24 -11.62 -14.75
N LEU A 152 -18.30 -11.86 -13.98
CA LEU A 152 -18.75 -13.21 -13.65
C LEU A 152 -19.24 -13.96 -14.88
N LYS A 153 -18.94 -15.24 -14.93
CA LYS A 153 -19.45 -16.20 -15.92
C LYS A 153 -20.32 -17.25 -15.24
N GLY A 154 -20.93 -18.09 -16.03
CA GLY A 154 -21.75 -19.18 -15.49
C GLY A 154 -20.96 -20.10 -14.56
N GLY A 155 -21.46 -20.30 -13.35
CA GLY A 155 -20.79 -21.06 -12.29
C GLY A 155 -19.98 -20.23 -11.29
N ASP A 156 -19.73 -18.95 -11.58
CA ASP A 156 -19.05 -18.04 -10.65
C ASP A 156 -20.01 -17.53 -9.56
N SER A 157 -19.45 -17.06 -8.45
CA SER A 157 -20.25 -16.62 -7.30
C SER A 157 -19.58 -15.49 -6.54
N ILE A 158 -20.39 -14.58 -5.99
CA ILE A 158 -19.97 -13.63 -4.97
C ILE A 158 -20.62 -14.01 -3.64
N LEU A 159 -19.82 -14.23 -2.63
CA LEU A 159 -20.23 -14.45 -1.25
C LEU A 159 -20.06 -13.15 -0.49
N ILE A 160 -21.14 -12.65 0.11
CA ILE A 160 -21.12 -11.39 0.86
C ILE A 160 -21.22 -11.71 2.34
N GLY A 161 -20.21 -11.26 3.10
CA GLY A 161 -20.10 -11.46 4.54
C GLY A 161 -20.00 -10.15 5.32
N GLY A 162 -19.90 -10.26 6.66
CA GLY A 162 -19.81 -9.12 7.55
C GLY A 162 -21.11 -8.32 7.62
N ALA A 163 -21.07 -7.15 8.28
CA ALA A 163 -22.26 -6.32 8.48
C ALA A 163 -22.88 -5.78 7.18
N MET A 164 -22.07 -5.65 6.11
CA MET A 164 -22.61 -5.26 4.80
C MET A 164 -23.64 -6.24 4.26
N ALA A 165 -23.57 -7.53 4.61
CA ALA A 165 -24.56 -8.54 4.22
C ALA A 165 -25.96 -8.19 4.73
N ASN A 166 -26.06 -7.50 5.87
CA ASN A 166 -27.32 -7.06 6.43
C ASN A 166 -28.06 -6.12 5.48
N THR A 167 -27.35 -5.22 4.80
CA THR A 167 -27.97 -4.29 3.83
C THR A 167 -28.56 -5.05 2.65
N PHE A 168 -27.90 -6.11 2.15
CA PHE A 168 -28.44 -6.99 1.10
C PHE A 168 -29.66 -7.78 1.59
N LEU A 169 -29.62 -8.29 2.82
CA LEU A 169 -30.76 -8.99 3.40
C LEU A 169 -31.96 -8.05 3.62
N ALA A 170 -31.71 -6.84 4.12
CA ALA A 170 -32.75 -5.81 4.27
C ALA A 170 -33.36 -5.41 2.92
N ALA A 171 -32.55 -5.27 1.86
CA ALA A 171 -33.02 -5.00 0.50
C ALA A 171 -33.95 -6.10 -0.03
N ARG A 172 -33.81 -7.34 0.47
CA ARG A 172 -34.68 -8.50 0.20
C ARG A 172 -35.88 -8.61 1.15
N GLY A 173 -36.06 -7.65 2.07
CA GLY A 173 -37.17 -7.60 2.99
C GLY A 173 -36.96 -8.27 4.34
N ALA A 174 -35.73 -8.70 4.68
CA ALA A 174 -35.43 -9.26 5.98
C ALA A 174 -35.50 -8.18 7.08
N GLN A 175 -36.07 -8.53 8.23
CA GLN A 175 -36.09 -7.69 9.41
C GLN A 175 -34.90 -8.01 10.30
N LEU A 176 -34.00 -7.08 10.46
CA LEU A 176 -32.69 -7.29 11.09
C LEU A 176 -32.54 -6.60 12.46
N GLY A 177 -33.64 -6.06 12.99
CA GLY A 177 -33.67 -5.37 14.28
C GLY A 177 -32.63 -4.23 14.32
N ALA A 178 -31.79 -4.21 15.36
CA ALA A 178 -30.76 -3.19 15.57
C ALA A 178 -29.44 -3.49 14.84
N SER A 179 -29.41 -4.47 13.92
CA SER A 179 -28.18 -4.79 13.17
C SER A 179 -27.75 -3.63 12.28
N LEU A 180 -26.44 -3.43 12.18
CA LEU A 180 -25.88 -2.40 11.30
C LEU A 180 -26.28 -2.64 9.85
N GLN A 181 -26.85 -1.63 9.22
CA GLN A 181 -27.24 -1.61 7.81
C GLN A 181 -27.18 -0.18 7.25
N GLU A 182 -27.17 -0.04 5.92
CA GLU A 182 -27.19 1.26 5.22
C GLU A 182 -28.52 1.41 4.47
N PRO A 183 -29.57 2.07 5.08
CA PRO A 183 -30.90 2.19 4.47
C PRO A 183 -30.88 2.91 3.12
N ASP A 184 -29.99 3.86 2.95
CA ASP A 184 -29.82 4.67 1.72
C ASP A 184 -29.23 3.85 0.56
N ARG A 185 -28.73 2.62 0.83
CA ARG A 185 -28.11 1.73 -0.15
C ARG A 185 -28.97 0.51 -0.50
N LEU A 186 -30.17 0.43 -0.01
CA LEU A 186 -31.07 -0.69 -0.28
C LEU A 186 -31.38 -0.84 -1.78
N ALA A 187 -31.45 0.28 -2.52
CA ALA A 187 -31.69 0.26 -3.95
C ALA A 187 -30.51 -0.36 -4.73
N ASP A 188 -29.28 -0.07 -4.28
CA ASP A 188 -28.05 -0.58 -4.90
C ASP A 188 -27.84 -2.08 -4.64
N CYS A 189 -28.54 -2.64 -3.63
CA CYS A 189 -28.44 -4.05 -3.20
C CYS A 189 -29.55 -4.95 -3.77
N ARG A 190 -30.40 -4.45 -4.64
CA ARG A 190 -31.46 -5.20 -5.33
C ARG A 190 -31.01 -5.69 -6.69
#